data_ee52f3a6cb2b6ef345bb4ad1c56f63c1
#
_entry.id   ee52f3a6cb2b6ef345bb4ad1c56f63c1
#
_cell.length_a   1.000
_cell.length_b   1.000
_cell.length_c   1.000
_cell.angle_alpha   90.00
_cell.angle_beta   90.00
_cell.angle_gamma   90.00
#
_symmetry.space_group_name_H-M   'P 1'
#
loop_
_entity.id
_entity.type
_entity.pdbx_description
1 polymer ?
#
loop_
_entity_poly.entity_id
_entity_poly.type
_entity_poly.pdbx_seq_one_letter_code
_entity_poly.pdbx_strand_id
1 'polypeptide(L)'
;MPEFQAVRVSEVVTETADAISLILATAFDYRPGQYLTVRTPAGARCYSLASAPGTGEPPKITVKRMAGGRVSNWIGDHVRAGDLLDVAGPAGTFTPASLDDDLLLLAGGSGITPIMGIVKAVRGERALIYANRDAESIIFGDELAGLLPVTHWLDSERGVPTADGLRELLAPYAEREAFVCGPEAFVEVAEKALQLAGVPAARIRVERFELESGGGRDAVAEVTIDGQTHVLPWAAGRRLLDVIIDAGLNPPYSCRQGQCGACAVRLTSGEVTLVNNEILEEEDFADGYTLACQALPASDAVAVTYY
;
A
#
# COMPACT_ATOMS: atom_id res chain seq x y z
N MET A 1 14.12 7.44 -12.03
CA MET A 1 12.97 8.06 -11.31
C MET A 1 11.70 7.56 -11.94
N PRO A 2 10.62 7.34 -11.20
CA PRO A 2 9.34 7.06 -11.84
C PRO A 2 8.98 8.23 -12.74
N GLU A 3 8.67 7.94 -14.00
CA GLU A 3 8.21 8.95 -14.94
C GLU A 3 6.75 9.28 -14.60
N PHE A 4 6.50 10.53 -14.18
CA PHE A 4 5.16 11.01 -13.90
C PHE A 4 4.52 11.54 -15.17
N GLN A 5 3.28 11.17 -15.41
CA GLN A 5 2.45 11.66 -16.49
C GLN A 5 1.18 12.32 -15.94
N ALA A 6 0.72 13.37 -16.59
CA ALA A 6 -0.54 14.03 -16.24
C ALA A 6 -1.71 13.18 -16.76
N VAL A 7 -2.53 12.67 -15.86
CA VAL A 7 -3.68 11.82 -16.15
C VAL A 7 -4.96 12.53 -15.73
N ARG A 8 -5.94 12.59 -16.65
CA ARG A 8 -7.24 13.21 -16.35
C ARG A 8 -8.12 12.29 -15.52
N VAL A 9 -8.72 12.83 -14.47
CA VAL A 9 -9.82 12.19 -13.72
C VAL A 9 -11.10 12.40 -14.53
N SER A 10 -11.68 11.33 -15.06
CA SER A 10 -12.95 11.43 -15.81
C SER A 10 -14.16 11.50 -14.90
N GLU A 11 -14.09 10.85 -13.74
CA GLU A 11 -15.19 10.77 -12.79
C GLU A 11 -14.67 10.62 -11.38
N VAL A 12 -15.43 11.12 -10.39
CA VAL A 12 -15.20 10.91 -8.96
C VAL A 12 -16.46 10.26 -8.39
N VAL A 13 -16.32 9.05 -7.85
CA VAL A 13 -17.42 8.27 -7.26
C VAL A 13 -17.26 8.27 -5.74
N THR A 14 -18.32 8.61 -5.01
CA THR A 14 -18.34 8.47 -3.55
C THR A 14 -18.63 7.02 -3.19
N GLU A 15 -17.70 6.36 -2.51
CA GLU A 15 -17.84 4.97 -2.05
C GLU A 15 -18.43 4.91 -0.63
N THR A 16 -17.90 5.72 0.27
CA THR A 16 -18.35 5.87 1.66
C THR A 16 -18.19 7.34 2.10
N ALA A 17 -18.55 7.66 3.33
CA ALA A 17 -18.37 9.01 3.88
C ALA A 17 -16.90 9.48 3.88
N ASP A 18 -15.95 8.53 3.91
CA ASP A 18 -14.51 8.80 3.98
C ASP A 18 -13.69 8.21 2.82
N ALA A 19 -14.35 7.65 1.78
CA ALA A 19 -13.67 7.06 0.62
C ALA A 19 -14.30 7.50 -0.71
N ILE A 20 -13.44 7.83 -1.67
CA ILE A 20 -13.81 8.17 -3.04
C ILE A 20 -12.99 7.35 -4.05
N SER A 21 -13.60 7.01 -5.16
CA SER A 21 -12.94 6.42 -6.32
C SER A 21 -12.70 7.48 -7.40
N LEU A 22 -11.51 7.44 -7.98
CA LEU A 22 -11.12 8.28 -9.11
C LEU A 22 -11.00 7.40 -10.34
N ILE A 23 -11.82 7.66 -11.35
CA ILE A 23 -11.77 6.99 -12.64
C ILE A 23 -10.81 7.77 -13.54
N LEU A 24 -9.81 7.09 -14.10
CA LEU A 24 -8.74 7.71 -14.86
C LEU A 24 -8.97 7.58 -16.37
N ALA A 25 -8.95 8.70 -17.08
CA ALA A 25 -9.15 8.74 -18.54
C ALA A 25 -7.85 8.40 -19.30
N THR A 26 -7.31 7.21 -19.06
CA THR A 26 -6.11 6.69 -19.72
C THR A 26 -6.16 5.17 -19.70
N ALA A 27 -5.25 4.55 -20.44
CA ALA A 27 -5.01 3.12 -20.35
C ALA A 27 -3.63 2.87 -19.74
N PHE A 28 -3.55 1.87 -18.87
CA PHE A 28 -2.29 1.34 -18.37
C PHE A 28 -2.21 -0.14 -18.73
N ASP A 29 -0.99 -0.61 -19.03
CA ASP A 29 -0.70 -2.04 -19.04
C ASP A 29 -0.30 -2.45 -17.64
N TYR A 30 -1.16 -3.20 -16.94
CA TYR A 30 -0.95 -3.57 -15.53
C TYR A 30 -1.50 -4.96 -15.22
N ARG A 31 -1.07 -5.49 -14.09
CA ARG A 31 -1.59 -6.74 -13.52
C ARG A 31 -2.52 -6.43 -12.34
N PRO A 32 -3.56 -7.26 -12.09
CA PRO A 32 -4.45 -7.05 -10.95
C PRO A 32 -3.68 -7.06 -9.62
N GLY A 33 -4.03 -6.14 -8.72
CA GLY A 33 -3.34 -5.93 -7.46
C GLY A 33 -2.18 -4.92 -7.51
N GLN A 34 -1.75 -4.45 -8.69
CA GLN A 34 -0.78 -3.37 -8.81
C GLN A 34 -1.36 -2.00 -8.43
N TYR A 35 -0.48 -1.03 -8.21
CA TYR A 35 -0.82 0.33 -7.79
C TYR A 35 -0.21 1.40 -8.69
N LEU A 36 -0.73 2.61 -8.57
CA LEU A 36 -0.17 3.84 -9.13
C LEU A 36 0.35 4.73 -8.01
N THR A 37 1.45 5.44 -8.26
CA THR A 37 1.91 6.51 -7.39
C THR A 37 1.28 7.82 -7.84
N VAL A 38 0.50 8.45 -6.98
CA VAL A 38 -0.12 9.76 -7.22
C VAL A 38 0.68 10.83 -6.50
N ARG A 39 1.11 11.86 -7.24
CA ARG A 39 1.80 13.02 -6.69
C ARG A 39 0.86 14.22 -6.65
N THR A 40 0.86 14.90 -5.50
CA THR A 40 0.06 16.10 -5.22
C THR A 40 0.96 17.15 -4.58
N PRO A 41 0.50 18.41 -4.43
CA PRO A 41 1.21 19.41 -3.63
C PRO A 41 1.43 19.01 -2.17
N ALA A 42 0.61 18.08 -1.64
CA ALA A 42 0.75 17.56 -0.28
C ALA A 42 1.73 16.39 -0.14
N GLY A 43 2.35 15.94 -1.26
CA GLY A 43 3.27 14.81 -1.32
C GLY A 43 2.81 13.74 -2.31
N ALA A 44 3.45 12.57 -2.27
CA ALA A 44 3.12 11.43 -3.13
C ALA A 44 2.73 10.20 -2.30
N ARG A 45 1.74 9.41 -2.80
CA ARG A 45 1.29 8.14 -2.19
C ARG A 45 0.89 7.13 -3.26
N CYS A 46 1.01 5.86 -2.90
CA CYS A 46 0.58 4.74 -3.72
C CYS A 46 -0.90 4.44 -3.48
N TYR A 47 -1.64 4.18 -4.57
CA TYR A 47 -3.04 3.77 -4.54
C TYR A 47 -3.23 2.58 -5.48
N SER A 48 -3.75 1.48 -4.94
CA SER A 48 -3.97 0.25 -5.69
C SER A 48 -5.02 0.45 -6.78
N LEU A 49 -4.82 -0.22 -7.92
CA LEU A 49 -5.79 -0.25 -9.01
C LEU A 49 -6.94 -1.19 -8.63
N ALA A 50 -8.11 -0.62 -8.36
CA ALA A 50 -9.34 -1.34 -8.02
C ALA A 50 -10.17 -1.74 -9.25
N SER A 51 -9.63 -1.53 -10.44
CA SER A 51 -10.12 -2.01 -11.73
C SER A 51 -9.36 -3.25 -12.17
N ALA A 52 -9.85 -3.97 -13.18
CA ALA A 52 -9.17 -5.12 -13.75
C ALA A 52 -8.70 -4.87 -15.19
N PRO A 53 -7.46 -5.25 -15.55
CA PRO A 53 -6.99 -5.13 -16.92
C PRO A 53 -7.76 -6.06 -17.87
N GLY A 54 -7.95 -5.63 -19.12
CA GLY A 54 -8.59 -6.46 -20.15
C GLY A 54 -10.11 -6.58 -20.08
N THR A 55 -10.77 -5.95 -19.11
CA THR A 55 -12.24 -5.96 -18.98
C THR A 55 -12.94 -4.84 -19.76
N GLY A 56 -12.19 -3.87 -20.26
CA GLY A 56 -12.72 -2.64 -20.85
C GLY A 56 -13.08 -1.56 -19.81
N GLU A 57 -12.99 -1.88 -18.53
CA GLU A 57 -13.14 -0.91 -17.44
C GLU A 57 -11.97 0.06 -17.44
N PRO A 58 -12.20 1.39 -17.28
CA PRO A 58 -11.13 2.34 -17.14
C PRO A 58 -10.40 2.13 -15.81
N PRO A 59 -9.09 2.46 -15.73
CA PRO A 59 -8.34 2.39 -14.48
C PRO A 59 -9.01 3.18 -13.37
N LYS A 60 -9.19 2.54 -12.21
CA LYS A 60 -9.83 3.09 -11.02
C LYS A 60 -8.88 2.97 -9.82
N ILE A 61 -8.61 4.07 -9.15
CA ILE A 61 -7.97 4.08 -7.82
C ILE A 61 -8.97 4.58 -6.78
N THR A 62 -8.88 4.06 -5.57
CA THR A 62 -9.79 4.46 -4.49
C THR A 62 -8.98 5.00 -3.31
N VAL A 63 -9.37 6.18 -2.86
CA VAL A 63 -8.68 6.95 -1.83
C VAL A 63 -9.57 7.04 -0.60
N LYS A 64 -9.15 6.40 0.50
CA LYS A 64 -9.76 6.57 1.80
C LYS A 64 -9.06 7.70 2.56
N ARG A 65 -9.82 8.64 3.10
CA ARG A 65 -9.30 9.69 3.97
C ARG A 65 -8.77 9.09 5.26
N MET A 66 -7.54 9.43 5.59
CA MET A 66 -6.91 9.00 6.83
C MET A 66 -6.88 10.15 7.83
N ALA A 67 -7.08 9.87 9.11
CA ALA A 67 -6.91 10.87 10.16
C ALA A 67 -5.46 11.39 10.14
N GLY A 68 -5.28 12.70 9.95
CA GLY A 68 -3.96 13.31 9.80
C GLY A 68 -3.25 13.06 8.46
N GLY A 69 -3.84 12.29 7.55
CA GLY A 69 -3.26 11.97 6.25
C GLY A 69 -3.19 13.21 5.33
N ARG A 70 -1.99 13.60 4.92
CA ARG A 70 -1.78 14.80 4.08
C ARG A 70 -2.32 14.61 2.66
N VAL A 71 -1.88 13.54 1.99
CA VAL A 71 -2.20 13.30 0.56
C VAL A 71 -3.64 12.84 0.37
N SER A 72 -4.12 11.88 1.17
CA SER A 72 -5.50 11.36 1.06
C SER A 72 -6.55 12.44 1.33
N ASN A 73 -6.31 13.32 2.31
CA ASN A 73 -7.21 14.42 2.61
C ASN A 73 -7.13 15.50 1.52
N TRP A 74 -5.91 15.83 1.03
CA TRP A 74 -5.77 16.76 -0.08
C TRP A 74 -6.54 16.29 -1.33
N ILE A 75 -6.41 15.00 -1.70
CA ILE A 75 -7.16 14.43 -2.82
C ILE A 75 -8.67 14.58 -2.61
N GLY A 76 -9.17 14.16 -1.45
CA GLY A 76 -10.60 14.25 -1.15
C GLY A 76 -11.15 15.68 -1.13
N ASP A 77 -10.33 16.69 -0.75
CA ASP A 77 -10.74 18.09 -0.67
C ASP A 77 -10.69 18.80 -2.04
N HIS A 78 -9.73 18.43 -2.91
CA HIS A 78 -9.40 19.25 -4.07
C HIS A 78 -9.69 18.58 -5.42
N VAL A 79 -9.60 17.23 -5.51
CA VAL A 79 -9.72 16.54 -6.80
C VAL A 79 -11.18 16.43 -7.24
N ARG A 80 -11.45 16.81 -8.47
CA ARG A 80 -12.77 16.77 -9.12
C ARG A 80 -12.66 16.14 -10.52
N ALA A 81 -13.78 15.70 -11.07
CA ALA A 81 -13.85 15.29 -12.47
C ALA A 81 -13.37 16.42 -13.39
N GLY A 82 -12.49 16.09 -14.32
CA GLY A 82 -11.84 17.03 -15.23
C GLY A 82 -10.41 17.41 -14.83
N ASP A 83 -10.04 17.25 -13.57
CA ASP A 83 -8.69 17.59 -13.08
C ASP A 83 -7.61 16.66 -13.64
N LEU A 84 -6.38 17.14 -13.63
CA LEU A 84 -5.18 16.37 -13.96
C LEU A 84 -4.45 15.99 -12.69
N LEU A 85 -4.09 14.71 -12.58
CA LEU A 85 -3.23 14.18 -11.55
C LEU A 85 -1.89 13.73 -12.14
N ASP A 86 -0.81 14.01 -11.45
CA ASP A 86 0.49 13.47 -11.76
C ASP A 86 0.57 12.02 -11.25
N VAL A 87 0.69 11.07 -12.16
CA VAL A 87 0.63 9.65 -11.88
C VAL A 87 1.85 8.94 -12.44
N ALA A 88 2.45 8.04 -11.68
CA ALA A 88 3.52 7.15 -12.12
C ALA A 88 3.17 5.68 -11.84
N GLY A 89 3.77 4.77 -12.58
CA GLY A 89 3.49 3.35 -12.51
C GLY A 89 2.76 2.85 -13.77
N PRO A 90 2.15 1.64 -13.75
CA PRO A 90 1.89 0.74 -12.61
C PRO A 90 3.12 0.07 -12.00
N ALA A 91 3.01 -0.31 -10.71
CA ALA A 91 4.04 -1.01 -9.97
C ALA A 91 3.41 -1.96 -8.92
N GLY A 92 4.23 -2.81 -8.28
CA GLY A 92 3.79 -3.73 -7.23
C GLY A 92 3.84 -5.20 -7.65
N THR A 93 4.00 -6.06 -6.64
CA THR A 93 4.14 -7.52 -6.78
C THR A 93 2.97 -8.31 -6.20
N PHE A 94 2.01 -7.63 -5.56
CA PHE A 94 0.79 -8.22 -4.97
C PHE A 94 -0.19 -8.66 -6.05
N THR A 95 0.20 -9.65 -6.85
CA THR A 95 -0.53 -10.09 -8.04
C THR A 95 -0.52 -11.60 -8.14
N PRO A 96 -1.66 -12.25 -8.46
CA PRO A 96 -1.73 -13.69 -8.68
C PRO A 96 -0.78 -14.15 -9.79
N ALA A 97 -0.16 -15.32 -9.59
CA ALA A 97 0.67 -15.94 -10.60
C ALA A 97 -0.16 -16.41 -11.81
N SER A 98 -1.36 -16.91 -11.55
CA SER A 98 -2.36 -17.32 -12.56
C SER A 98 -3.71 -16.70 -12.24
N LEU A 99 -4.45 -16.31 -13.27
CA LEU A 99 -5.82 -15.81 -13.14
C LEU A 99 -6.87 -16.94 -13.15
N ASP A 100 -6.44 -18.19 -13.35
CA ASP A 100 -7.30 -19.36 -13.35
C ASP A 100 -7.31 -20.11 -12.00
N ASP A 101 -6.44 -19.71 -11.07
CA ASP A 101 -6.33 -20.33 -9.76
C ASP A 101 -7.48 -19.91 -8.83
N ASP A 102 -7.83 -20.82 -7.93
CA ASP A 102 -8.77 -20.54 -6.85
C ASP A 102 -8.06 -19.80 -5.72
N LEU A 103 -8.61 -18.67 -5.30
CA LEU A 103 -7.98 -17.79 -4.35
C LEU A 103 -8.80 -17.62 -3.07
N LEU A 104 -8.06 -17.40 -1.96
CA LEU A 104 -8.57 -16.94 -0.68
C LEU A 104 -8.15 -15.48 -0.46
N LEU A 105 -9.12 -14.60 -0.33
CA LEU A 105 -8.92 -13.15 -0.28
C LEU A 105 -9.36 -12.61 1.09
N LEU A 106 -8.49 -11.87 1.75
CA LEU A 106 -8.76 -11.23 3.04
C LEU A 106 -8.51 -9.73 2.93
N ALA A 107 -9.54 -8.95 3.17
CA ALA A 107 -9.46 -7.49 3.13
C ALA A 107 -9.86 -6.87 4.47
N GLY A 108 -9.13 -5.85 4.91
CA GLY A 108 -9.50 -4.99 6.03
C GLY A 108 -9.67 -3.54 5.57
N GLY A 109 -10.88 -2.96 5.70
CA GLY A 109 -11.15 -1.58 5.32
C GLY A 109 -10.68 -1.25 3.90
N SER A 110 -9.79 -0.25 3.75
CA SER A 110 -9.24 0.14 2.43
C SER A 110 -8.34 -0.90 1.78
N GLY A 111 -7.93 -1.95 2.49
CA GLY A 111 -7.23 -3.10 1.89
C GLY A 111 -8.04 -3.86 0.84
N ILE A 112 -9.32 -3.55 0.73
CA ILE A 112 -10.16 -4.06 -0.37
C ILE A 112 -9.72 -3.55 -1.75
N THR A 113 -8.98 -2.45 -1.85
CA THR A 113 -8.66 -1.82 -3.14
C THR A 113 -7.81 -2.70 -4.08
N PRO A 114 -6.67 -3.30 -3.66
CA PRO A 114 -5.96 -4.25 -4.53
C PRO A 114 -6.75 -5.57 -4.70
N ILE A 115 -7.44 -6.00 -3.66
CA ILE A 115 -8.27 -7.21 -3.69
C ILE A 115 -9.39 -7.08 -4.74
N MET A 116 -10.00 -5.89 -4.90
CA MET A 116 -11.03 -5.64 -5.90
C MET A 116 -10.53 -5.84 -7.33
N GLY A 117 -9.32 -5.35 -7.63
CA GLY A 117 -8.68 -5.63 -8.93
C GLY A 117 -8.45 -7.12 -9.18
N ILE A 118 -8.05 -7.86 -8.14
CA ILE A 118 -7.88 -9.32 -8.20
C ILE A 118 -9.24 -10.01 -8.39
N VAL A 119 -10.26 -9.66 -7.60
CA VAL A 119 -11.62 -10.21 -7.69
C VAL A 119 -12.18 -10.11 -9.11
N LYS A 120 -11.99 -8.97 -9.75
CA LYS A 120 -12.50 -8.73 -11.11
C LYS A 120 -11.74 -9.48 -12.20
N ALA A 121 -10.45 -9.73 -12.00
CA ALA A 121 -9.58 -10.32 -13.02
C ALA A 121 -9.56 -11.85 -12.97
N VAL A 122 -9.65 -12.44 -11.78
CA VAL A 122 -9.53 -13.90 -11.58
C VAL A 122 -10.77 -14.63 -12.08
N ARG A 123 -10.54 -15.71 -12.83
CA ARG A 123 -11.58 -16.58 -13.37
C ARG A 123 -11.87 -17.79 -12.48
N GLY A 124 -10.87 -18.22 -11.67
CA GLY A 124 -11.04 -19.25 -10.66
C GLY A 124 -12.02 -18.85 -9.55
N GLU A 125 -12.32 -19.80 -8.65
CA GLU A 125 -13.17 -19.51 -7.50
C GLU A 125 -12.50 -18.53 -6.53
N ARG A 126 -13.26 -17.62 -5.98
CA ARG A 126 -12.79 -16.61 -5.02
C ARG A 126 -13.62 -16.69 -3.75
N ALA A 127 -12.95 -16.92 -2.62
CA ALA A 127 -13.53 -16.76 -1.29
C ALA A 127 -13.03 -15.43 -0.72
N LEU A 128 -13.93 -14.50 -0.40
CA LEU A 128 -13.58 -13.20 0.16
C LEU A 128 -14.13 -13.04 1.58
N ILE A 129 -13.22 -12.82 2.53
CA ILE A 129 -13.52 -12.36 3.88
C ILE A 129 -13.16 -10.88 3.96
N TYR A 130 -14.14 -10.03 4.29
CA TYR A 130 -13.96 -8.59 4.30
C TYR A 130 -14.35 -7.98 5.65
N ALA A 131 -13.34 -7.51 6.38
CA ALA A 131 -13.48 -6.90 7.71
C ALA A 131 -13.64 -5.39 7.63
N ASN A 132 -14.61 -4.84 8.34
CA ASN A 132 -14.90 -3.41 8.46
C ASN A 132 -15.42 -3.07 9.86
N ARG A 133 -15.36 -1.81 10.25
CA ARG A 133 -15.95 -1.33 11.51
C ARG A 133 -17.45 -1.55 11.58
N ASP A 134 -18.15 -1.22 10.50
CA ASP A 134 -19.61 -1.20 10.36
C ASP A 134 -19.99 -1.33 8.87
N ALA A 135 -21.27 -1.46 8.58
CA ALA A 135 -21.77 -1.59 7.21
C ALA A 135 -21.56 -0.33 6.36
N GLU A 136 -21.59 0.86 6.97
CA GLU A 136 -21.43 2.14 6.29
C GLU A 136 -19.99 2.38 5.82
N SER A 137 -19.02 1.66 6.40
CA SER A 137 -17.62 1.73 6.02
C SER A 137 -17.18 0.72 4.95
N ILE A 138 -18.12 -0.08 4.42
CA ILE A 138 -17.85 -1.04 3.34
C ILE A 138 -17.64 -0.29 2.03
N ILE A 139 -16.38 -0.30 1.53
CA ILE A 139 -16.04 0.22 0.20
C ILE A 139 -16.42 -0.82 -0.84
N PHE A 140 -17.00 -0.41 -1.97
CA PHE A 140 -17.46 -1.25 -3.07
C PHE A 140 -18.59 -2.24 -2.71
N GLY A 141 -19.42 -1.94 -1.69
CA GLY A 141 -20.43 -2.88 -1.22
C GLY A 141 -21.35 -3.41 -2.31
N ASP A 142 -21.98 -2.51 -3.08
CA ASP A 142 -22.89 -2.87 -4.18
C ASP A 142 -22.17 -3.59 -5.33
N GLU A 143 -20.96 -3.13 -5.67
CA GLU A 143 -20.17 -3.72 -6.75
C GLU A 143 -19.72 -5.15 -6.37
N LEU A 144 -19.26 -5.37 -5.15
CA LEU A 144 -18.87 -6.70 -4.65
C LEU A 144 -20.05 -7.67 -4.61
N ALA A 145 -21.23 -7.20 -4.17
CA ALA A 145 -22.44 -8.02 -4.12
C ALA A 145 -22.86 -8.56 -5.51
N GLY A 146 -22.52 -7.82 -6.57
CA GLY A 146 -22.75 -8.25 -7.96
C GLY A 146 -21.69 -9.21 -8.52
N LEU A 147 -20.55 -9.39 -7.84
CA LEU A 147 -19.41 -10.16 -8.35
C LEU A 147 -19.26 -11.54 -7.68
N LEU A 148 -19.45 -11.62 -6.37
CA LEU A 148 -19.29 -12.86 -5.58
C LEU A 148 -19.95 -12.73 -4.21
N PRO A 149 -20.29 -13.88 -3.55
CA PRO A 149 -20.64 -13.87 -2.15
C PRO A 149 -19.49 -13.40 -1.29
N VAL A 150 -19.73 -12.44 -0.38
CA VAL A 150 -18.73 -11.90 0.55
C VAL A 150 -19.06 -12.32 1.98
N THR A 151 -18.09 -12.85 2.69
CA THR A 151 -18.20 -13.06 4.14
C THR A 151 -17.75 -11.79 4.84
N HIS A 152 -18.72 -10.99 5.33
CA HIS A 152 -18.42 -9.78 6.08
C HIS A 152 -18.12 -10.09 7.55
N TRP A 153 -17.07 -9.43 8.06
CA TRP A 153 -16.80 -9.32 9.48
C TRP A 153 -16.97 -7.86 9.90
N LEU A 154 -18.00 -7.56 10.69
CA LEU A 154 -18.27 -6.21 11.16
C LEU A 154 -17.91 -6.11 12.64
N ASP A 155 -17.01 -5.17 12.98
CA ASP A 155 -16.57 -4.95 14.36
C ASP A 155 -17.73 -4.53 15.25
N SER A 156 -18.70 -3.78 14.70
CA SER A 156 -19.93 -3.38 15.37
C SER A 156 -20.82 -4.56 15.82
N GLU A 157 -20.67 -5.74 15.20
CA GLU A 157 -21.48 -6.93 15.48
C GLU A 157 -20.70 -8.01 16.23
N ARG A 158 -19.41 -8.17 15.88
CA ARG A 158 -18.56 -9.29 16.32
C ARG A 158 -17.37 -8.88 17.17
N GLY A 159 -17.13 -7.55 17.34
CA GLY A 159 -15.86 -7.02 17.81
C GLY A 159 -14.75 -7.14 16.77
N VAL A 160 -13.57 -6.65 17.10
CA VAL A 160 -12.40 -6.72 16.20
C VAL A 160 -12.04 -8.17 15.87
N PRO A 161 -11.56 -8.48 14.65
CA PRO A 161 -11.20 -9.82 14.25
C PRO A 161 -10.15 -10.44 15.20
N THR A 162 -10.33 -11.71 15.50
CA THR A 162 -9.35 -12.52 16.25
C THR A 162 -8.84 -13.67 15.38
N ALA A 163 -7.63 -14.16 15.67
CA ALA A 163 -7.05 -15.24 14.89
C ALA A 163 -7.92 -16.52 14.92
N ASP A 164 -8.50 -16.87 16.09
CA ASP A 164 -9.37 -18.03 16.20
C ASP A 164 -10.69 -17.83 15.46
N GLY A 165 -11.30 -16.63 15.54
CA GLY A 165 -12.54 -16.33 14.83
C GLY A 165 -12.38 -16.36 13.31
N LEU A 166 -11.29 -15.81 12.78
CA LEU A 166 -10.99 -15.89 11.35
C LEU A 166 -10.63 -17.32 10.92
N ARG A 167 -9.88 -18.08 11.73
CA ARG A 167 -9.49 -19.46 11.41
C ARG A 167 -10.66 -20.33 11.00
N GLU A 168 -11.80 -20.22 11.70
CA GLU A 168 -12.99 -21.02 11.39
C GLU A 168 -13.56 -20.71 10.00
N LEU A 169 -13.47 -19.45 9.57
CA LEU A 169 -13.90 -19.02 8.24
C LEU A 169 -12.92 -19.41 7.13
N LEU A 170 -11.62 -19.54 7.46
CA LEU A 170 -10.53 -19.81 6.52
C LEU A 170 -10.33 -21.29 6.27
N ALA A 171 -10.63 -22.15 7.25
CA ALA A 171 -10.37 -23.59 7.21
C ALA A 171 -10.87 -24.30 5.94
N PRO A 172 -12.05 -23.98 5.37
CA PRO A 172 -12.52 -24.60 4.11
C PRO A 172 -11.65 -24.29 2.89
N TYR A 173 -10.79 -23.27 2.96
CA TYR A 173 -10.01 -22.73 1.84
C TYR A 173 -8.49 -22.86 2.03
N ALA A 174 -8.01 -23.65 3.01
CA ALA A 174 -6.60 -23.73 3.39
C ALA A 174 -5.65 -24.20 2.27
N GLU A 175 -6.16 -24.84 1.23
CA GLU A 175 -5.40 -25.28 0.06
C GLU A 175 -5.18 -24.18 -0.98
N ARG A 176 -5.87 -23.01 -0.87
CA ARG A 176 -5.78 -21.90 -1.82
C ARG A 176 -4.59 -20.99 -1.51
N GLU A 177 -4.09 -20.27 -2.52
CA GLU A 177 -3.21 -19.13 -2.29
C GLU A 177 -4.01 -17.99 -1.66
N ALA A 178 -3.47 -17.42 -0.57
CA ALA A 178 -4.14 -16.39 0.20
C ALA A 178 -3.54 -15.01 -0.08
N PHE A 179 -4.39 -14.03 -0.33
CA PHE A 179 -4.01 -12.62 -0.49
C PHE A 179 -4.61 -11.80 0.64
N VAL A 180 -3.77 -11.10 1.39
CA VAL A 180 -4.15 -10.33 2.59
C VAL A 180 -3.77 -8.88 2.41
N CYS A 181 -4.71 -7.95 2.59
CA CYS A 181 -4.44 -6.52 2.61
C CYS A 181 -5.35 -5.81 3.62
N GLY A 182 -4.78 -4.88 4.37
CA GLY A 182 -5.52 -4.11 5.38
C GLY A 182 -4.59 -3.35 6.33
N PRO A 183 -5.17 -2.75 7.40
CA PRO A 183 -4.39 -2.18 8.49
C PRO A 183 -3.48 -3.22 9.15
N GLU A 184 -2.31 -2.80 9.67
CA GLU A 184 -1.30 -3.70 10.23
C GLU A 184 -1.89 -4.70 11.25
N ALA A 185 -2.67 -4.21 12.21
CA ALA A 185 -3.29 -5.07 13.21
C ALA A 185 -4.24 -6.14 12.62
N PHE A 186 -4.92 -5.84 11.51
CA PHE A 186 -5.74 -6.82 10.78
C PHE A 186 -4.84 -7.84 10.06
N VAL A 187 -3.79 -7.38 9.40
CA VAL A 187 -2.84 -8.24 8.66
C VAL A 187 -2.19 -9.24 9.62
N GLU A 188 -1.68 -8.81 10.77
CA GLU A 188 -1.09 -9.68 11.78
C GLU A 188 -2.06 -10.78 12.25
N VAL A 189 -3.31 -10.40 12.53
CA VAL A 189 -4.36 -11.34 12.94
C VAL A 189 -4.70 -12.32 11.81
N ALA A 190 -4.79 -11.83 10.56
CA ALA A 190 -5.11 -12.63 9.39
C ALA A 190 -4.00 -13.64 9.07
N GLU A 191 -2.73 -13.23 9.09
CA GLU A 191 -1.59 -14.13 8.89
C GLU A 191 -1.56 -15.24 9.94
N LYS A 192 -1.76 -14.89 11.22
CA LYS A 192 -1.84 -15.88 12.29
C LYS A 192 -3.02 -16.84 12.10
N ALA A 193 -4.17 -16.34 11.69
CA ALA A 193 -5.35 -17.17 11.42
C ALA A 193 -5.12 -18.15 10.26
N LEU A 194 -4.48 -17.68 9.17
CA LEU A 194 -4.11 -18.51 8.03
C LEU A 194 -3.13 -19.63 8.43
N GLN A 195 -2.12 -19.31 9.23
CA GLN A 195 -1.18 -20.32 9.75
C GLN A 195 -1.89 -21.36 10.64
N LEU A 196 -2.79 -20.92 11.52
CA LEU A 196 -3.60 -21.81 12.36
C LEU A 196 -4.61 -22.64 11.54
N ALA A 197 -5.06 -22.15 10.39
CA ALA A 197 -5.89 -22.90 9.45
C ALA A 197 -5.08 -23.89 8.59
N GLY A 198 -3.74 -23.88 8.68
CA GLY A 198 -2.84 -24.77 7.95
C GLY A 198 -2.38 -24.28 6.58
N VAL A 199 -2.62 -22.99 6.25
CA VAL A 199 -2.11 -22.40 4.99
C VAL A 199 -0.58 -22.27 5.10
N PRO A 200 0.20 -22.85 4.18
CA PRO A 200 1.65 -22.68 4.17
C PRO A 200 2.07 -21.23 3.97
N ALA A 201 3.08 -20.76 4.69
CA ALA A 201 3.58 -19.38 4.58
C ALA A 201 3.93 -18.97 3.13
N ALA A 202 4.46 -19.90 2.33
CA ALA A 202 4.80 -19.67 0.92
C ALA A 202 3.58 -19.39 0.03
N ARG A 203 2.36 -19.69 0.50
CA ARG A 203 1.09 -19.38 -0.18
C ARG A 203 0.38 -18.15 0.36
N ILE A 204 0.96 -17.45 1.33
CA ILE A 204 0.39 -16.23 1.90
C ILE A 204 1.09 -15.04 1.26
N ARG A 205 0.31 -14.22 0.55
CA ARG A 205 0.74 -12.93 -0.03
C ARG A 205 0.15 -11.81 0.79
N VAL A 206 0.99 -10.90 1.23
CA VAL A 206 0.57 -9.78 2.06
C VAL A 206 0.94 -8.47 1.38
N GLU A 207 0.01 -7.53 1.33
CA GLU A 207 0.29 -6.13 1.01
C GLU A 207 -0.04 -5.26 2.22
N ARG A 208 0.94 -4.49 2.69
CA ARG A 208 0.80 -3.55 3.79
C ARG A 208 0.75 -2.14 3.26
N PHE A 209 -0.31 -1.41 3.58
CA PHE A 209 -0.35 0.02 3.31
C PHE A 209 0.44 0.74 4.39
N GLU A 210 1.46 1.48 3.98
CA GLU A 210 2.22 2.30 4.90
C GLU A 210 1.32 3.37 5.51
N LEU A 211 1.03 3.24 6.80
CA LEU A 211 0.64 4.35 7.63
C LEU A 211 1.92 5.13 7.98
N GLU A 212 1.83 6.44 8.14
CA GLU A 212 2.85 7.20 8.84
C GLU A 212 2.89 6.64 10.28
N SER A 213 3.69 5.59 10.49
CA SER A 213 3.82 4.98 11.80
C SER A 213 4.55 5.96 12.71
N GLY A 214 3.88 6.41 13.74
CA GLY A 214 4.43 7.30 14.78
C GLY A 214 5.46 6.63 15.69
N GLY A 215 6.33 5.79 15.12
CA GLY A 215 7.50 5.23 15.79
C GLY A 215 8.77 6.02 15.45
N GLY A 216 9.77 5.93 16.30
CA GLY A 216 11.04 6.63 16.13
C GLY A 216 11.17 7.85 17.06
N ARG A 217 12.27 8.57 16.92
CA ARG A 217 12.65 9.74 17.70
C ARG A 217 12.90 10.92 16.77
N ASP A 218 12.85 12.14 17.27
CA ASP A 218 13.34 13.28 16.51
C ASP A 218 14.85 13.16 16.32
N ALA A 219 15.30 13.46 15.10
CA ALA A 219 16.70 13.35 14.72
C ALA A 219 17.08 14.45 13.73
N VAL A 220 18.35 14.46 13.36
CA VAL A 220 18.88 15.27 12.25
C VAL A 220 19.42 14.31 11.19
N ALA A 221 18.95 14.47 9.95
CA ALA A 221 19.49 13.77 8.80
C ALA A 221 20.52 14.64 8.06
N GLU A 222 21.73 14.15 7.92
CA GLU A 222 22.74 14.72 7.03
C GLU A 222 22.72 13.93 5.72
N VAL A 223 22.22 14.55 4.66
CA VAL A 223 21.99 13.91 3.36
C VAL A 223 22.94 14.48 2.33
N THR A 224 23.82 13.64 1.81
CA THR A 224 24.67 13.99 0.66
C THR A 224 24.04 13.48 -0.61
N ILE A 225 23.69 14.39 -1.52
CA ILE A 225 23.10 14.09 -2.83
C ILE A 225 23.66 15.06 -3.87
N ASP A 226 24.00 14.60 -5.06
CA ASP A 226 24.62 15.39 -6.13
C ASP A 226 25.89 16.15 -5.67
N GLY A 227 26.65 15.55 -4.74
CA GLY A 227 27.86 16.13 -4.17
C GLY A 227 27.66 17.27 -3.15
N GLN A 228 26.42 17.56 -2.79
CA GLN A 228 26.06 18.56 -1.79
C GLN A 228 25.49 17.91 -0.53
N THR A 229 25.89 18.39 0.63
CA THR A 229 25.40 17.91 1.92
C THR A 229 24.34 18.87 2.47
N HIS A 230 23.20 18.31 2.85
CA HIS A 230 22.05 19.00 3.41
C HIS A 230 21.78 18.49 4.83
N VAL A 231 21.55 19.39 5.76
CA VAL A 231 21.18 19.07 7.14
C VAL A 231 19.69 19.32 7.32
N LEU A 232 18.94 18.25 7.54
CA LEU A 232 17.49 18.26 7.54
C LEU A 232 16.94 17.84 8.91
N PRO A 233 15.96 18.56 9.48
CA PRO A 233 15.25 18.11 10.67
C PRO A 233 14.43 16.86 10.30
N TRP A 234 14.61 15.78 11.06
CA TRP A 234 13.93 14.51 10.84
C TRP A 234 13.01 14.20 12.02
N ALA A 235 11.75 14.58 11.88
CA ALA A 235 10.74 14.34 12.92
C ALA A 235 10.44 12.84 13.10
N ALA A 236 10.16 12.47 14.34
CA ALA A 236 9.75 11.11 14.71
C ALA A 236 8.62 10.57 13.80
N GLY A 237 8.72 9.30 13.45
CA GLY A 237 7.72 8.61 12.60
C GLY A 237 7.76 8.96 11.12
N ARG A 238 8.60 9.88 10.67
CA ARG A 238 8.75 10.20 9.25
C ARG A 238 9.80 9.32 8.58
N ARG A 239 9.53 8.90 7.36
CA ARG A 239 10.51 8.19 6.54
C ARG A 239 11.57 9.15 6.02
N LEU A 240 12.83 8.69 5.95
CA LEU A 240 13.94 9.51 5.44
C LEU A 240 13.65 10.04 4.03
N LEU A 241 13.11 9.21 3.15
CA LEU A 241 12.75 9.61 1.78
C LEU A 241 11.78 10.80 1.77
N ASP A 242 10.77 10.81 2.65
CA ASP A 242 9.79 11.90 2.73
C ASP A 242 10.42 13.21 3.22
N VAL A 243 11.36 13.10 4.16
CA VAL A 243 12.12 14.26 4.65
C VAL A 243 12.97 14.88 3.55
N ILE A 244 13.63 14.04 2.75
CA ILE A 244 14.47 14.48 1.62
C ILE A 244 13.63 15.16 0.54
N ILE A 245 12.49 14.57 0.17
CA ILE A 245 11.59 15.12 -0.85
C ILE A 245 10.97 16.44 -0.40
N ASP A 246 10.52 16.54 0.86
CA ASP A 246 9.92 17.77 1.43
C ASP A 246 10.95 18.92 1.53
N ALA A 247 12.23 18.60 1.61
CA ALA A 247 13.33 19.59 1.52
C ALA A 247 13.59 20.07 0.08
N GLY A 248 12.81 19.60 -0.90
CA GLY A 248 12.96 19.96 -2.31
C GLY A 248 14.09 19.23 -3.03
N LEU A 249 14.70 18.21 -2.40
CA LEU A 249 15.72 17.38 -3.00
C LEU A 249 15.07 16.25 -3.82
N ASN A 250 15.84 15.69 -4.76
CA ASN A 250 15.31 14.74 -5.74
C ASN A 250 16.05 13.39 -5.67
N PRO A 251 15.87 12.62 -4.57
CA PRO A 251 16.49 11.30 -4.44
C PRO A 251 15.88 10.31 -5.42
N PRO A 252 16.59 9.24 -5.82
CA PRO A 252 16.01 8.16 -6.58
C PRO A 252 15.02 7.38 -5.70
N TYR A 253 13.83 7.06 -6.23
CA TYR A 253 12.86 6.16 -5.58
C TYR A 253 11.87 5.61 -6.61
N SER A 254 11.13 4.55 -6.22
CA SER A 254 10.05 3.98 -7.04
C SER A 254 8.90 3.48 -6.15
N CYS A 255 8.95 2.24 -5.65
CA CYS A 255 7.83 1.59 -4.98
C CYS A 255 7.43 2.24 -3.65
N ARG A 256 8.35 2.80 -2.89
CA ARG A 256 8.19 3.33 -1.51
C ARG A 256 7.78 2.26 -0.47
N GLN A 257 7.85 0.98 -0.83
CA GLN A 257 7.37 -0.16 -0.02
C GLN A 257 8.50 -1.11 0.41
N GLY A 258 9.77 -0.77 0.17
CA GLY A 258 10.90 -1.62 0.54
C GLY A 258 11.14 -2.81 -0.39
N GLN A 259 10.53 -2.84 -1.58
CA GLN A 259 10.51 -4.00 -2.48
C GLN A 259 11.42 -3.86 -3.70
N CYS A 260 11.78 -2.65 -4.13
CA CYS A 260 12.44 -2.44 -5.43
C CYS A 260 13.90 -1.98 -5.35
N GLY A 261 14.39 -1.60 -4.18
CA GLY A 261 15.75 -1.09 -4.00
C GLY A 261 16.06 0.29 -4.59
N ALA A 262 15.15 0.90 -5.37
CA ALA A 262 15.42 2.17 -6.07
C ALA A 262 15.77 3.36 -5.15
N CYS A 263 15.39 3.30 -3.88
CA CYS A 263 15.70 4.30 -2.86
C CYS A 263 16.87 3.90 -1.96
N ALA A 264 17.64 2.89 -2.35
CA ALA A 264 18.80 2.48 -1.58
C ALA A 264 19.79 3.64 -1.45
N VAL A 265 20.27 3.84 -0.24
CA VAL A 265 21.19 4.91 0.12
C VAL A 265 22.22 4.36 1.11
N ARG A 266 23.43 4.85 1.07
CA ARG A 266 24.47 4.41 1.98
C ARG A 266 24.42 5.19 3.30
N LEU A 267 24.24 4.48 4.39
CA LEU A 267 24.36 4.98 5.75
C LEU A 267 25.84 5.15 6.08
N THR A 268 26.27 6.35 6.38
CA THR A 268 27.66 6.68 6.69
C THR A 268 27.89 6.91 8.18
N SER A 269 26.84 7.30 8.91
CA SER A 269 26.86 7.36 10.38
C SER A 269 25.45 7.32 10.97
N GLY A 270 25.33 6.98 12.24
CA GLY A 270 24.08 6.84 12.96
C GLY A 270 23.40 5.50 12.70
N GLU A 271 22.17 5.38 13.18
CA GLU A 271 21.38 4.14 13.09
C GLU A 271 19.97 4.45 12.60
N VAL A 272 19.42 3.53 11.82
CA VAL A 272 18.03 3.56 11.34
C VAL A 272 17.34 2.23 11.60
N THR A 273 16.03 2.27 11.79
CA THR A 273 15.18 1.09 11.78
C THR A 273 14.39 1.06 10.47
N LEU A 274 14.39 -0.06 9.78
CA LEU A 274 13.54 -0.25 8.60
C LEU A 274 12.17 -0.78 9.03
N VAL A 275 11.13 -0.21 8.47
CA VAL A 275 9.76 -0.68 8.70
C VAL A 275 9.45 -1.90 7.83
N ASN A 276 9.93 -1.90 6.59
CA ASN A 276 9.85 -3.04 5.70
C ASN A 276 11.13 -3.17 4.86
N ASN A 277 11.52 -4.42 4.58
CA ASN A 277 12.62 -4.72 3.68
C ASN A 277 12.38 -6.09 3.01
N GLU A 278 12.23 -6.08 1.70
CA GLU A 278 12.04 -7.29 0.88
C GLU A 278 13.13 -7.43 -0.20
N ILE A 279 14.17 -6.58 -0.17
CA ILE A 279 15.15 -6.50 -1.26
C ILE A 279 16.61 -6.47 -0.80
N LEU A 280 16.94 -5.85 0.35
CA LEU A 280 18.30 -5.82 0.86
C LEU A 280 18.61 -7.09 1.64
N GLU A 281 19.78 -7.66 1.37
CA GLU A 281 20.32 -8.85 2.03
C GLU A 281 21.33 -8.46 3.13
N GLU A 282 21.82 -9.42 3.90
CA GLU A 282 22.79 -9.18 4.98
C GLU A 282 24.09 -8.52 4.46
N GLU A 283 24.50 -8.82 3.24
CA GLU A 283 25.68 -8.24 2.60
C GLU A 283 25.48 -6.74 2.32
N ASP A 284 24.28 -6.34 1.88
CA ASP A 284 23.95 -4.93 1.65
C ASP A 284 24.01 -4.11 2.93
N PHE A 285 23.48 -4.67 4.03
CA PHE A 285 23.58 -4.03 5.35
C PHE A 285 25.02 -3.94 5.84
N ALA A 286 25.84 -4.96 5.60
CA ALA A 286 27.26 -4.95 5.94
C ALA A 286 28.04 -3.87 5.16
N ASP A 287 27.62 -3.60 3.92
CA ASP A 287 28.15 -2.52 3.08
C ASP A 287 27.57 -1.13 3.41
N GLY A 288 26.66 -1.09 4.41
CA GLY A 288 26.04 0.12 4.92
C GLY A 288 24.85 0.61 4.13
N TYR A 289 24.24 -0.20 3.25
CA TYR A 289 23.04 0.22 2.54
C TYR A 289 21.79 0.17 3.43
N THR A 290 20.89 1.09 3.17
CA THR A 290 19.55 1.14 3.77
C THR A 290 18.53 1.63 2.74
N LEU A 291 17.24 1.47 3.03
CA LEU A 291 16.17 1.94 2.16
C LEU A 291 15.59 3.26 2.70
N ALA A 292 15.87 4.38 2.05
CA ALA A 292 15.37 5.69 2.48
C ALA A 292 13.85 5.74 2.64
N CYS A 293 13.11 4.99 1.81
CA CYS A 293 11.65 4.93 1.89
C CYS A 293 11.12 4.15 3.09
N GLN A 294 11.98 3.40 3.79
CA GLN A 294 11.61 2.57 4.94
C GLN A 294 12.35 2.96 6.22
N ALA A 295 13.38 3.81 6.13
CA ALA A 295 14.20 4.20 7.25
C ALA A 295 13.48 5.17 8.18
N LEU A 296 13.46 4.84 9.46
CA LEU A 296 13.11 5.69 10.61
C LEU A 296 14.36 5.94 11.45
N PRO A 297 14.51 7.11 12.08
CA PRO A 297 15.69 7.40 12.87
C PRO A 297 15.73 6.56 14.17
N ALA A 298 16.85 5.86 14.39
CA ALA A 298 17.15 5.13 15.61
C ALA A 298 18.21 5.83 16.49
N SER A 299 18.94 6.80 15.92
CA SER A 299 19.88 7.69 16.65
C SER A 299 19.52 9.16 16.46
N ASP A 300 20.08 10.07 17.29
CA ASP A 300 19.80 11.52 17.25
C ASP A 300 20.30 12.21 15.97
N ALA A 301 21.31 11.63 15.33
CA ALA A 301 21.87 12.09 14.07
C ALA A 301 22.16 10.90 13.17
N VAL A 302 21.84 11.04 11.91
CA VAL A 302 22.03 10.02 10.87
C VAL A 302 22.60 10.69 9.63
N ALA A 303 23.68 10.14 9.08
CA ALA A 303 24.24 10.62 7.82
C ALA A 303 24.11 9.56 6.73
N VAL A 304 23.66 9.99 5.55
CA VAL A 304 23.49 9.14 4.36
C VAL A 304 24.06 9.82 3.12
N THR A 305 24.48 9.00 2.14
CA THR A 305 24.99 9.50 0.88
C THR A 305 24.40 8.75 -0.31
N TYR A 306 23.92 9.51 -1.28
CA TYR A 306 23.57 9.02 -2.62
C TYR A 306 24.80 9.21 -3.53
N TYR A 307 25.08 8.22 -4.39
CA TYR A 307 26.17 8.23 -5.36
C TYR A 307 25.68 8.58 -6.75
#